data_a838d104e3e946447025bfb220c63ae0
#
_entry.id   a838d104e3e946447025bfb220c63ae0
#
_cell.length_a   1.000
_cell.length_b   1.000
_cell.length_c   1.000
_cell.angle_alpha   90.00
_cell.angle_beta   90.00
_cell.angle_gamma   90.00
#
_symmetry.space_group_name_H-M   'P 1'
#
loop_
_entity.id
_entity.type
_entity.pdbx_description
1 polymer ?
#
loop_
_entity_poly.entity_id
_entity_poly.type
_entity_poly.pdbx_seq_one_letter_code
_entity_poly.pdbx_strand_id
1 'polypeptide(L)'
;MLFRSGRTLPAAFPSEAAALPYIRAHVAKRTEVHADDGKAWNELHARYVMKRINHQLAYSMDGACTNGAESFFSRMRRAEVGHHHHLAGTYLARYAQESAWREDHRRDSNGFQVRQVVALALAARPSVDLCGY
;
A
#
# COMPACT_ATOMS: atom_id res chain seq x y z
N MET A 1 4.01 3.24 0.18
CA MET A 1 3.99 4.34 -0.81
C MET A 1 2.53 4.70 -1.09
N LEU A 2 2.12 5.91 -0.83
CA LEU A 2 0.77 6.38 -1.11
C LEU A 2 0.83 7.28 -2.34
N PHE A 3 0.02 6.98 -3.33
CA PHE A 3 -0.13 7.83 -4.50
C PHE A 3 -1.16 8.92 -4.22
N ARG A 4 -0.94 10.12 -4.71
CA ARG A 4 -1.83 11.28 -4.53
C ARG A 4 -3.25 11.09 -5.10
N SER A 5 -3.47 10.01 -5.87
CA SER A 5 -4.80 9.58 -6.35
C SER A 5 -5.70 9.01 -5.25
N GLY A 6 -5.22 8.89 -4.01
CA GLY A 6 -5.97 8.28 -2.91
C GLY A 6 -6.06 6.75 -2.97
N ARG A 7 -5.35 6.10 -3.89
CA ARG A 7 -5.34 4.63 -4.02
C ARG A 7 -4.12 4.04 -3.33
N THR A 8 -4.35 2.97 -2.59
CA THR A 8 -3.31 2.20 -1.91
C THR A 8 -2.99 0.94 -2.72
N LEU A 9 -1.74 0.79 -3.15
CA LEU A 9 -1.26 -0.36 -3.92
C LEU A 9 -0.19 -1.11 -3.12
N PRO A 10 -0.57 -2.10 -2.31
CA PRO A 10 0.40 -2.91 -1.57
C PRO A 10 1.11 -3.87 -2.51
N ALA A 11 2.40 -4.01 -2.30
CA ALA A 11 3.23 -5.01 -2.97
C ALA A 11 4.38 -5.40 -2.06
N ALA A 12 4.85 -6.63 -2.16
CA ALA A 12 5.99 -7.14 -1.44
C ALA A 12 7.14 -7.43 -2.41
N PHE A 13 8.33 -7.02 -2.04
CA PHE A 13 9.54 -7.20 -2.85
C PHE A 13 10.68 -7.72 -1.97
N PRO A 14 11.58 -8.53 -2.53
CA PRO A 14 12.74 -9.04 -1.79
C PRO A 14 13.76 -7.94 -1.45
N SER A 15 13.72 -6.81 -2.14
CA SER A 15 14.57 -5.64 -1.88
C SER A 15 13.91 -4.36 -2.38
N GLU A 16 14.38 -3.22 -1.92
CA GLU A 16 13.94 -1.89 -2.39
C GLU A 16 14.19 -1.73 -3.91
N ALA A 17 15.34 -2.18 -4.40
CA ALA A 17 15.67 -2.12 -5.82
C ALA A 17 14.68 -2.91 -6.68
N ALA A 18 14.17 -4.05 -6.19
CA ALA A 18 13.17 -4.84 -6.89
C ALA A 18 11.80 -4.13 -7.01
N ALA A 19 11.55 -3.10 -6.20
CA ALA A 19 10.33 -2.30 -6.28
C ALA A 19 10.35 -1.26 -7.41
N LEU A 20 11.52 -0.89 -7.93
CA LEU A 20 11.67 0.19 -8.91
C LEU A 20 10.86 -0.02 -10.20
N PRO A 21 10.87 -1.20 -10.84
CA PRO A 21 10.04 -1.45 -12.02
C PRO A 21 8.54 -1.30 -11.74
N TYR A 22 8.09 -1.79 -10.59
CA TYR A 22 6.70 -1.69 -10.16
C TYR A 22 6.28 -0.23 -9.98
N ILE A 23 7.11 0.58 -9.32
CA ILE A 23 6.87 2.01 -9.14
C ILE A 23 6.79 2.70 -10.50
N ARG A 24 7.72 2.40 -11.41
CA ARG A 24 7.74 2.97 -12.77
C ARG A 24 6.51 2.60 -13.60
N ALA A 25 5.92 1.44 -13.37
CA ALA A 25 4.70 0.99 -14.06
C ALA A 25 3.42 1.65 -13.54
N HIS A 26 3.36 1.99 -12.24
CA HIS A 26 2.14 2.46 -11.59
C HIS A 26 2.12 3.97 -11.30
N VAL A 27 3.26 4.64 -11.37
CA VAL A 27 3.37 6.08 -11.09
C VAL A 27 3.68 6.84 -12.37
N ALA A 28 2.87 7.85 -12.67
CA ALA A 28 3.10 8.71 -13.83
C ALA A 28 4.42 9.47 -13.70
N LYS A 29 5.09 9.73 -14.83
CA LYS A 29 6.31 10.53 -14.86
C LYS A 29 6.05 11.92 -14.27
N ARG A 30 7.06 12.51 -13.64
CA ARG A 30 7.02 13.85 -13.01
C ARG A 30 6.09 13.96 -11.81
N THR A 31 5.52 12.84 -11.32
CA THR A 31 4.78 12.83 -10.06
C THR A 31 5.72 13.16 -8.90
N GLU A 32 5.23 13.92 -7.93
CA GLU A 32 5.91 14.10 -6.65
C GLU A 32 5.82 12.81 -5.85
N VAL A 33 6.98 12.26 -5.48
CA VAL A 33 7.09 10.99 -4.77
C VAL A 33 7.81 11.22 -3.45
N HIS A 34 7.14 10.84 -2.37
CA HIS A 34 7.69 10.90 -1.02
C HIS A 34 8.24 9.53 -0.64
N ALA A 35 9.48 9.47 -0.19
CA ALA A 35 10.13 8.24 0.23
C ALA A 35 11.05 8.51 1.44
N ASP A 36 11.41 7.45 2.13
CA ASP A 36 12.46 7.47 3.13
C ASP A 36 13.87 7.65 2.50
N ASP A 37 14.91 7.63 3.32
CA ASP A 37 16.28 7.88 2.88
C ASP A 37 17.02 6.64 2.32
N GLY A 38 16.28 5.62 1.86
CA GLY A 38 16.83 4.41 1.25
C GLY A 38 17.61 4.69 -0.05
N LYS A 39 18.83 4.17 -0.18
CA LYS A 39 19.72 4.44 -1.33
C LYS A 39 19.12 3.99 -2.68
N ALA A 40 18.30 2.94 -2.68
CA ALA A 40 17.69 2.42 -3.91
C ALA A 40 16.78 3.46 -4.60
N TRP A 41 16.18 4.37 -3.85
CA TRP A 41 15.30 5.40 -4.40
C TRP A 41 16.03 6.47 -5.21
N ASN A 42 17.36 6.50 -5.18
CA ASN A 42 18.14 7.48 -5.95
C ASN A 42 17.88 7.36 -7.46
N GLU A 43 17.62 6.16 -7.97
CA GLU A 43 17.29 5.95 -9.37
C GLU A 43 15.96 6.58 -9.81
N LEU A 44 15.09 6.92 -8.87
CA LEU A 44 13.79 7.51 -9.16
C LEU A 44 13.89 9.03 -9.46
N HIS A 45 14.96 9.71 -9.04
CA HIS A 45 15.16 11.14 -9.29
C HIS A 45 15.15 11.51 -10.77
N ALA A 46 15.61 10.63 -11.66
CA ALA A 46 15.58 10.88 -13.10
C ALA A 46 14.16 10.95 -13.70
N ARG A 47 13.15 10.43 -12.99
CA ARG A 47 11.79 10.29 -13.50
C ARG A 47 10.72 11.01 -12.70
N TYR A 48 10.98 11.28 -11.43
CA TYR A 48 10.02 11.81 -10.45
C TYR A 48 10.59 13.00 -9.68
N VAL A 49 9.70 13.83 -9.17
CA VAL A 49 10.07 14.87 -8.19
C VAL A 49 10.16 14.20 -6.83
N MET A 50 11.37 13.84 -6.41
CA MET A 50 11.59 13.10 -5.18
C MET A 50 11.67 14.03 -3.97
N LYS A 51 10.84 13.73 -2.96
CA LYS A 51 10.95 14.30 -1.62
C LYS A 51 11.35 13.19 -0.65
N ARG A 52 12.51 13.37 -0.04
CA ARG A 52 13.13 12.36 0.83
C ARG A 52 13.05 12.80 2.28
N ILE A 53 12.83 11.87 3.17
CA ILE A 53 12.80 12.12 4.60
C ILE A 53 13.66 11.10 5.35
N ASN A 54 14.50 11.61 6.25
CA ASN A 54 15.21 10.79 7.20
C ASN A 54 14.43 10.78 8.53
N HIS A 55 13.76 9.70 8.82
CA HIS A 55 12.92 9.52 10.02
C HIS A 55 13.71 9.55 11.35
N GLN A 56 15.03 9.40 11.29
CA GLN A 56 15.89 9.57 12.48
C GLN A 56 16.04 11.04 12.88
N LEU A 57 15.83 11.96 11.93
CA LEU A 57 16.04 13.39 12.13
C LEU A 57 14.72 14.15 12.26
N ALA A 58 13.69 13.78 11.49
CA ALA A 58 12.41 14.50 11.49
C ALA A 58 11.25 13.61 10.98
N TYR A 59 10.02 13.89 11.41
CA TYR A 59 8.79 13.25 10.87
C TYR A 59 8.32 13.89 9.56
N SER A 60 8.65 15.15 9.33
CA SER A 60 8.44 15.84 8.05
C SER A 60 9.51 16.90 7.87
N MET A 61 10.06 17.02 6.67
CA MET A 61 11.08 18.01 6.32
C MET A 61 10.89 18.45 4.87
N ASP A 62 10.91 19.77 4.63
CA ASP A 62 10.77 20.37 3.30
C ASP A 62 9.54 19.89 2.50
N GLY A 63 8.43 19.57 3.19
CA GLY A 63 7.22 19.06 2.60
C GLY A 63 7.28 17.56 2.25
N ALA A 64 8.37 16.85 2.56
CA ALA A 64 8.41 15.39 2.49
C ALA A 64 7.57 14.80 3.64
N CYS A 65 6.74 13.80 3.33
CA CYS A 65 5.86 13.17 4.30
C CYS A 65 5.54 11.74 3.89
N THR A 66 5.88 10.77 4.74
CA THR A 66 5.53 9.35 4.56
C THR A 66 4.42 8.88 5.51
N ASN A 67 3.79 9.81 6.26
CA ASN A 67 2.77 9.52 7.28
C ASN A 67 1.63 8.62 6.78
N GLY A 68 1.26 8.74 5.50
CA GLY A 68 0.23 7.89 4.91
C GLY A 68 0.65 6.42 4.84
N ALA A 69 1.87 6.14 4.40
CA ALA A 69 2.41 4.77 4.35
C ALA A 69 2.60 4.20 5.76
N GLU A 70 3.15 5.00 6.68
CA GLU A 70 3.32 4.60 8.09
C GLU A 70 1.98 4.30 8.77
N SER A 71 0.98 5.15 8.55
CA SER A 71 -0.37 4.93 9.06
C SER A 71 -1.00 3.65 8.50
N PHE A 72 -0.79 3.33 7.22
CA PHE A 72 -1.24 2.09 6.61
C PHE A 72 -0.58 0.88 7.29
N PHE A 73 0.74 0.86 7.40
CA PHE A 73 1.45 -0.25 8.05
C PHE A 73 1.12 -0.38 9.53
N SER A 74 0.91 0.72 10.23
CA SER A 74 0.47 0.71 11.64
C SER A 74 -0.91 0.08 11.80
N ARG A 75 -1.86 0.38 10.90
CA ARG A 75 -3.19 -0.24 10.90
C ARG A 75 -3.11 -1.73 10.57
N MET A 76 -2.29 -2.11 9.60
CA MET A 76 -2.10 -3.51 9.22
C MET A 76 -1.52 -4.34 10.38
N ARG A 77 -0.49 -3.84 11.10
CA ARG A 77 0.05 -4.51 12.29
C ARG A 77 -1.00 -4.64 13.40
N ARG A 78 -1.82 -3.62 13.63
CA ARG A 78 -2.90 -3.72 14.62
C ARG A 78 -3.97 -4.72 14.22
N ALA A 79 -4.29 -4.83 12.93
CA ALA A 79 -5.22 -5.85 12.43
C ALA A 79 -4.66 -7.26 12.59
N GLU A 80 -3.36 -7.46 12.39
CA GLU A 80 -2.69 -8.73 12.66
C GLU A 80 -2.89 -9.16 14.10
N VAL A 81 -2.58 -8.29 15.06
CA VAL A 81 -2.69 -8.61 16.49
C VAL A 81 -4.14 -8.74 16.94
N GLY A 82 -5.03 -7.86 16.48
CA GLY A 82 -6.39 -7.73 17.01
C GLY A 82 -7.45 -8.56 16.29
N HIS A 83 -7.30 -8.81 14.99
CA HIS A 83 -8.33 -9.49 14.18
C HIS A 83 -7.86 -10.83 13.63
N HIS A 84 -6.62 -10.91 13.17
CA HIS A 84 -6.13 -12.07 12.45
C HIS A 84 -5.28 -12.99 13.32
N HIS A 85 -4.86 -12.55 14.49
CA HIS A 85 -3.96 -13.23 15.44
C HIS A 85 -2.61 -13.65 14.84
N HIS A 86 -2.54 -13.93 13.56
CA HIS A 86 -1.34 -14.24 12.80
C HIS A 86 -1.60 -14.09 11.30
N LEU A 87 -0.69 -13.43 10.59
CA LEU A 87 -0.70 -13.36 9.13
C LEU A 87 0.40 -14.27 8.57
N ALA A 88 0.01 -15.45 8.08
CA ALA A 88 0.97 -16.32 7.40
C ALA A 88 1.52 -15.62 6.14
N GLY A 89 2.84 -15.71 5.92
CA GLY A 89 3.51 -15.01 4.82
C GLY A 89 2.89 -15.28 3.44
N THR A 90 2.42 -16.50 3.21
CA THR A 90 1.72 -16.91 1.97
C THR A 90 0.47 -16.08 1.68
N TYR A 91 -0.23 -15.61 2.71
CA TYR A 91 -1.46 -14.82 2.59
C TYR A 91 -1.26 -13.33 2.81
N LEU A 92 -0.05 -12.90 3.16
CA LEU A 92 0.25 -11.51 3.49
C LEU A 92 -0.22 -10.52 2.41
N ALA A 93 -0.01 -10.86 1.13
CA ALA A 93 -0.43 -10.01 0.02
C ALA A 93 -1.96 -9.82 -0.02
N ARG A 94 -2.76 -10.85 0.31
CA ARG A 94 -4.22 -10.79 0.34
C ARG A 94 -4.70 -9.89 1.48
N TYR A 95 -4.14 -10.04 2.67
CA TYR A 95 -4.45 -9.17 3.81
C TYR A 95 -4.03 -7.71 3.57
N ALA A 96 -2.90 -7.51 2.90
CA ALA A 96 -2.47 -6.17 2.51
C ALA A 96 -3.43 -5.53 1.49
N GLN A 97 -3.93 -6.30 0.51
CA GLN A 97 -4.94 -5.83 -0.45
C GLN A 97 -6.27 -5.52 0.22
N GLU A 98 -6.74 -6.36 1.15
CA GLU A 98 -7.94 -6.08 1.94
C GLU A 98 -7.77 -4.79 2.74
N SER A 99 -6.64 -4.64 3.43
CA SER A 99 -6.33 -3.43 4.19
C SER A 99 -6.27 -2.19 3.30
N ALA A 100 -5.74 -2.31 2.09
CA ALA A 100 -5.71 -1.24 1.10
C ALA A 100 -7.12 -0.86 0.64
N TRP A 101 -7.96 -1.85 0.34
CA TRP A 101 -9.35 -1.59 -0.03
C TRP A 101 -10.10 -0.86 1.09
N ARG A 102 -9.95 -1.29 2.35
CA ARG A 102 -10.54 -0.62 3.52
C ARG A 102 -10.04 0.81 3.68
N GLU A 103 -8.76 1.06 3.44
CA GLU A 103 -8.19 2.41 3.48
C GLU A 103 -8.75 3.31 2.40
N ASP A 104 -8.85 2.82 1.18
CA ASP A 104 -9.32 3.59 0.03
C ASP A 104 -10.83 3.93 0.16
N HIS A 105 -11.62 3.05 0.78
CA HIS A 105 -13.08 3.20 0.94
C HIS A 105 -13.54 3.66 2.32
N ARG A 106 -12.63 3.98 3.23
CA ARG A 106 -12.97 4.33 4.63
C ARG A 106 -13.90 5.53 4.82
N ARG A 107 -14.02 6.37 3.80
CA ARG A 107 -14.86 7.57 3.81
C ARG A 107 -16.15 7.39 3.02
N ASP A 108 -16.31 6.26 2.36
CA ASP A 108 -17.50 5.95 1.60
C ASP A 108 -18.63 5.50 2.54
N SER A 109 -19.86 5.71 2.12
CA SER A 109 -21.03 5.26 2.89
C SER A 109 -21.07 3.73 2.97
N ASN A 110 -21.62 3.19 4.06
CA ASN A 110 -21.77 1.75 4.25
C ASN A 110 -22.52 1.10 3.08
N GLY A 111 -23.57 1.73 2.58
CA GLY A 111 -24.33 1.20 1.44
C GLY A 111 -23.49 1.12 0.15
N PHE A 112 -22.58 2.07 -0.06
CA PHE A 112 -21.65 2.00 -1.19
C PHE A 112 -20.65 0.85 -0.99
N GLN A 113 -20.04 0.75 0.20
CA GLN A 113 -19.09 -0.32 0.50
C GLN A 113 -19.71 -1.71 0.34
N VAL A 114 -20.92 -1.93 0.86
CA VAL A 114 -21.64 -3.21 0.70
C VAL A 114 -21.85 -3.55 -0.78
N ARG A 115 -22.33 -2.60 -1.58
CA ARG A 115 -22.51 -2.82 -3.03
C ARG A 115 -21.21 -3.18 -3.73
N GLN A 116 -20.10 -2.52 -3.38
CA GLN A 116 -18.78 -2.83 -3.95
C GLN A 116 -18.31 -4.23 -3.58
N VAL A 117 -18.43 -4.63 -2.30
CA VAL A 117 -18.06 -5.98 -1.86
C VAL A 117 -18.90 -7.04 -2.56
N VAL A 118 -20.22 -6.85 -2.68
CA VAL A 118 -21.11 -7.77 -3.40
C VAL A 118 -20.72 -7.87 -4.88
N ALA A 119 -20.46 -6.72 -5.54
CA ALA A 119 -20.04 -6.71 -6.94
C ALA A 119 -18.71 -7.46 -7.15
N LEU A 120 -17.72 -7.24 -6.26
CA LEU A 120 -16.44 -7.95 -6.30
C LEU A 120 -16.62 -9.45 -6.06
N ALA A 121 -17.48 -9.85 -5.10
CA ALA A 121 -17.75 -11.25 -4.81
C ALA A 121 -18.43 -11.97 -6.00
N LEU A 122 -19.38 -11.32 -6.65
CA LEU A 122 -20.06 -11.88 -7.82
C LEU A 122 -19.16 -11.97 -9.06
N ALA A 123 -18.18 -11.07 -9.19
CA ALA A 123 -17.22 -11.09 -10.29
C ALA A 123 -16.03 -12.01 -10.04
N ALA A 124 -15.78 -12.40 -8.79
CA ALA A 124 -14.64 -13.21 -8.42
C ALA A 124 -14.85 -14.68 -8.85
N ARG A 125 -13.77 -15.33 -9.29
CA ARG A 125 -13.76 -16.77 -9.45
C ARG A 125 -13.69 -17.43 -8.07
N PRO A 126 -14.26 -18.66 -7.92
CA PRO A 126 -14.08 -19.44 -6.69
C PRO A 126 -12.58 -19.53 -6.31
N SER A 127 -12.28 -19.35 -5.04
CA SER A 127 -10.90 -19.46 -4.56
C SER A 127 -10.46 -20.92 -4.60
N VAL A 128 -9.37 -21.21 -5.29
CA VAL A 128 -8.78 -22.56 -5.33
C VAL A 128 -8.23 -23.00 -3.97
N ASP A 129 -7.93 -22.05 -3.08
CA ASP A 129 -7.38 -22.34 -1.76
C ASP A 129 -8.46 -22.70 -0.73
N LEU A 130 -9.74 -22.45 -1.06
CA LEU A 130 -10.89 -22.72 -0.19
C LEU A 130 -11.86 -23.73 -0.82
N CYS A 131 -11.51 -24.30 -1.98
CA CYS A 131 -12.26 -25.37 -2.62
C CYS A 131 -11.81 -26.71 -2.03
N GLY A 132 -12.59 -27.33 -1.19
CA GLY A 132 -12.29 -28.67 -0.70
C GLY A 132 -12.50 -28.86 0.81
N TYR A 133 -13.26 -28.00 1.41
CA TYR A 133 -13.82 -28.24 2.75
C TYR A 133 -15.11 -29.03 2.64
#